data_1d8b7c673203b30d66853bf8b8527429
#
_entry.id   1d8b7c673203b30d66853bf8b8527429
#
_cell.length_a   1.000
_cell.length_b   1.000
_cell.length_c   1.000
_cell.angle_alpha   90.00
_cell.angle_beta   90.00
_cell.angle_gamma   90.00
#
_symmetry.space_group_name_H-M   'P 1'
#
loop_
_entity.id
_entity.type
_entity.pdbx_description
1 polymer ?
#
loop_
_entity_poly.entity_id
_entity_poly.type
_entity_poly.pdbx_seq_one_letter_code
_entity_poly.pdbx_strand_id
1 'polypeptide(L)'
;MATAAVPGKAKQRPDEATRRKRIRAWVMYDWANSAFVTTIIAAFLPAYYSAVAGATLPSEATATAYWSITLSFSIFIVALLSPILGTISDIKRGKKKFLAVFIMIGVIGSALLVLVNTGDWFIASIFLVLGRIGFGGANIFYDALLPHVADEDEQDKISARGFALGYLGGGILLAINVAMFLFIPEDVLFENAGIRLSFLSVAIWWAVFSIPILRVVPEPPAATESLKPGQTLIGVSTRRIVQTFRDLRQYRELFKYLVAFLIYNDPINTIIGLAVIYGAELGFGTLELVLALLLVQFVGVPFTLIFGSITSPDNPRRHHNLAYIVFNMVALPIVALIDAHVLPQDISGQQPAPYVTTADAYGEGVYALADEAFFPDTDWQLMAVSGEDQAGDSWLNAITGIPEPVNYIRTNVAGAFYEITVNGQEITLTHDVGPDHGVLEVLADGEPLMVTETVDGEEVAVPLLIDTYNEVLRYNETTNIELPEAGISTLML
;
A
#
# COMPACT_ATOMS: atom_id res chain seq x y z
N MET A 1 -14.58 -26.16 63.06
CA MET A 1 -15.10 -26.96 61.92
C MET A 1 -14.46 -26.48 60.66
N ALA A 2 -13.51 -27.23 60.13
CA ALA A 2 -12.79 -26.90 58.91
C ALA A 2 -13.70 -27.29 57.74
N THR A 3 -14.15 -26.30 56.98
CA THR A 3 -14.85 -26.52 55.70
C THR A 3 -13.86 -27.07 54.68
N ALA A 4 -14.02 -28.33 54.34
CA ALA A 4 -13.26 -29.00 53.28
C ALA A 4 -13.48 -28.27 51.96
N ALA A 5 -12.39 -27.77 51.36
CA ALA A 5 -12.40 -27.22 50.02
C ALA A 5 -12.83 -28.32 49.04
N VAL A 6 -13.93 -28.10 48.35
CA VAL A 6 -14.38 -28.99 47.26
C VAL A 6 -13.29 -28.99 46.17
N PRO A 7 -12.70 -30.13 45.83
CA PRO A 7 -11.70 -30.17 44.78
C PRO A 7 -12.36 -29.76 43.47
N GLY A 8 -11.97 -28.61 42.93
CA GLY A 8 -12.36 -28.21 41.59
C GLY A 8 -12.04 -29.32 40.61
N LYS A 9 -13.00 -29.75 39.79
CA LYS A 9 -12.80 -30.74 38.71
C LYS A 9 -11.59 -30.28 37.89
N ALA A 10 -10.47 -31.00 38.00
CA ALA A 10 -9.32 -30.81 37.16
C ALA A 10 -9.82 -30.83 35.71
N LYS A 11 -9.60 -29.72 34.95
CA LYS A 11 -9.92 -29.68 33.53
C LYS A 11 -9.19 -30.87 32.88
N GLN A 12 -9.91 -31.91 32.48
CA GLN A 12 -9.32 -32.97 31.69
C GLN A 12 -8.70 -32.36 30.46
N ARG A 13 -7.39 -32.51 30.28
CA ARG A 13 -6.72 -32.07 29.05
C ARG A 13 -7.39 -32.80 27.89
N PRO A 14 -7.71 -32.11 26.79
CA PRO A 14 -8.21 -32.78 25.60
C PRO A 14 -7.17 -33.81 25.12
N ASP A 15 -7.63 -34.88 24.53
CA ASP A 15 -6.73 -35.85 23.88
C ASP A 15 -5.84 -35.13 22.82
N GLU A 16 -4.66 -35.66 22.60
CA GLU A 16 -3.64 -35.06 21.75
C GLU A 16 -4.14 -34.82 20.32
N ALA A 17 -4.98 -35.68 19.78
CA ALA A 17 -5.56 -35.52 18.45
C ALA A 17 -6.50 -34.32 18.38
N THR A 18 -7.36 -34.14 19.39
CA THR A 18 -8.25 -32.98 19.51
C THR A 18 -7.44 -31.67 19.71
N ARG A 19 -6.39 -31.72 20.51
CA ARG A 19 -5.50 -30.59 20.71
C ARG A 19 -4.83 -30.15 19.41
N ARG A 20 -4.22 -31.06 18.67
CA ARG A 20 -3.62 -30.80 17.35
C ARG A 20 -4.63 -30.21 16.36
N LYS A 21 -5.87 -30.70 16.36
CA LYS A 21 -6.95 -30.21 15.52
C LYS A 21 -7.30 -28.74 15.85
N ARG A 22 -7.35 -28.40 17.15
CA ARG A 22 -7.60 -27.01 17.61
C ARG A 22 -6.46 -26.07 17.22
N ILE A 23 -5.20 -26.49 17.40
CA ILE A 23 -4.03 -25.73 17.00
C ILE A 23 -4.05 -25.45 15.49
N ARG A 24 -4.28 -26.50 14.68
CA ARG A 24 -4.37 -26.33 13.22
C ARG A 24 -5.48 -25.37 12.81
N ALA A 25 -6.63 -25.43 13.46
CA ALA A 25 -7.76 -24.56 13.18
C ALA A 25 -7.47 -23.10 13.57
N TRP A 26 -6.72 -22.88 14.66
CA TRP A 26 -6.30 -21.56 15.09
C TRP A 26 -5.26 -20.97 14.11
N VAL A 27 -4.22 -21.71 13.79
CA VAL A 27 -3.16 -21.30 12.86
C VAL A 27 -3.69 -21.04 11.45
N MET A 28 -4.74 -21.77 11.01
CA MET A 28 -5.39 -21.57 9.71
C MET A 28 -6.08 -20.20 9.59
N TYR A 29 -6.36 -19.53 10.70
CA TYR A 29 -6.96 -18.22 10.64
C TYR A 29 -5.99 -17.14 10.13
N ASP A 30 -4.70 -17.24 10.43
CA ASP A 30 -3.68 -16.33 9.86
C ASP A 30 -3.55 -16.53 8.33
N TRP A 31 -3.64 -17.77 7.86
CA TRP A 31 -3.77 -18.05 6.42
C TRP A 31 -4.98 -17.35 5.80
N ALA A 32 -6.08 -17.26 6.53
CA ALA A 32 -7.31 -16.64 6.06
C ALA A 32 -7.20 -15.10 5.98
N ASN A 33 -6.81 -14.47 7.09
CA ASN A 33 -6.92 -13.01 7.25
C ASN A 33 -5.72 -12.24 6.68
N SER A 34 -4.55 -12.87 6.53
CA SER A 34 -3.36 -12.21 5.97
C SER A 34 -3.57 -11.75 4.53
N ALA A 35 -4.43 -12.43 3.78
CA ALA A 35 -4.79 -12.03 2.43
C ALA A 35 -5.39 -10.60 2.36
N PHE A 36 -6.12 -10.17 3.39
CA PHE A 36 -6.63 -8.80 3.49
C PHE A 36 -5.48 -7.78 3.56
N VAL A 37 -4.45 -8.06 4.35
CA VAL A 37 -3.31 -7.15 4.49
C VAL A 37 -2.47 -7.14 3.22
N THR A 38 -2.16 -8.31 2.66
CA THR A 38 -1.26 -8.42 1.51
C THR A 38 -1.89 -7.86 0.24
N THR A 39 -3.10 -8.26 -0.10
CA THR A 39 -3.74 -7.87 -1.36
C THR A 39 -4.43 -6.51 -1.26
N ILE A 40 -5.24 -6.28 -0.21
CA ILE A 40 -6.03 -5.04 -0.14
C ILE A 40 -5.19 -3.89 0.43
N ILE A 41 -4.55 -4.08 1.60
CA ILE A 41 -3.90 -2.94 2.28
C ILE A 41 -2.56 -2.58 1.65
N ALA A 42 -1.76 -3.56 1.23
CA ALA A 42 -0.39 -3.32 0.80
C ALA A 42 -0.23 -3.29 -0.72
N ALA A 43 -0.95 -4.13 -1.50
CA ALA A 43 -0.67 -4.27 -2.92
C ALA A 43 -1.61 -3.42 -3.81
N PHE A 44 -2.90 -3.76 -3.87
CA PHE A 44 -3.77 -3.23 -4.92
C PHE A 44 -4.58 -1.99 -4.53
N LEU A 45 -5.15 -1.96 -3.32
CA LEU A 45 -6.07 -0.88 -2.99
C LEU A 45 -5.40 0.50 -2.85
N PRO A 46 -4.15 0.65 -2.37
CA PRO A 46 -3.52 1.97 -2.31
C PRO A 46 -3.43 2.63 -3.68
N ALA A 47 -2.91 1.91 -4.68
CA ALA A 47 -2.79 2.37 -6.05
C ALA A 47 -4.17 2.59 -6.70
N TYR A 48 -5.09 1.63 -6.56
CA TYR A 48 -6.47 1.75 -7.06
C TYR A 48 -7.22 2.93 -6.43
N TYR A 49 -6.97 3.21 -5.15
CA TYR A 49 -7.57 4.34 -4.45
C TYR A 49 -7.06 5.66 -4.99
N SER A 50 -5.76 5.78 -5.26
CA SER A 50 -5.19 7.02 -5.80
C SER A 50 -5.62 7.23 -7.26
N ALA A 51 -5.39 6.26 -8.13
CA ALA A 51 -5.56 6.43 -9.56
C ALA A 51 -7.01 6.32 -10.04
N VAL A 52 -7.82 5.43 -9.44
CA VAL A 52 -9.19 5.16 -9.93
C VAL A 52 -10.24 5.77 -9.01
N ALA A 53 -10.30 5.35 -7.76
CA ALA A 53 -11.33 5.85 -6.85
C ALA A 53 -11.17 7.36 -6.57
N GLY A 54 -9.95 7.87 -6.55
CA GLY A 54 -9.62 9.28 -6.33
C GLY A 54 -9.54 10.14 -7.58
N ALA A 55 -9.81 9.60 -8.77
CA ALA A 55 -9.68 10.31 -10.05
C ALA A 55 -10.41 11.66 -10.14
N THR A 56 -11.49 11.83 -9.36
CA THR A 56 -12.24 13.09 -9.28
C THR A 56 -11.69 14.07 -8.23
N LEU A 57 -10.63 13.71 -7.52
CA LEU A 57 -9.99 14.59 -6.55
C LEU A 57 -9.05 15.57 -7.24
N PRO A 58 -8.78 16.75 -6.61
CA PRO A 58 -7.96 17.79 -7.24
C PRO A 58 -6.52 17.37 -7.59
N SER A 59 -5.97 16.34 -6.94
CA SER A 59 -4.63 15.81 -7.21
C SER A 59 -4.43 14.43 -6.57
N GLU A 60 -3.46 13.67 -7.03
CA GLU A 60 -3.02 12.40 -6.42
C GLU A 60 -2.56 12.60 -4.96
N ALA A 61 -1.88 13.70 -4.67
CA ALA A 61 -1.50 14.05 -3.29
C ALA A 61 -2.74 14.17 -2.39
N THR A 62 -3.86 14.69 -2.92
CA THR A 62 -5.14 14.74 -2.20
C THR A 62 -5.70 13.34 -1.98
N ALA A 63 -5.63 12.47 -2.98
CA ALA A 63 -6.06 11.07 -2.85
C ALA A 63 -5.22 10.33 -1.79
N THR A 64 -3.90 10.47 -1.82
CA THR A 64 -2.98 9.91 -0.81
C THR A 64 -3.25 10.47 0.59
N ALA A 65 -3.58 11.75 0.72
CA ALA A 65 -3.98 12.34 2.00
C ALA A 65 -5.29 11.72 2.53
N TYR A 66 -6.32 11.58 1.70
CA TYR A 66 -7.58 10.93 2.11
C TYR A 66 -7.39 9.44 2.42
N TRP A 67 -6.56 8.73 1.66
CA TRP A 67 -6.14 7.37 1.99
C TRP A 67 -5.54 7.29 3.38
N SER A 68 -4.56 8.14 3.69
CA SER A 68 -3.85 8.17 4.98
C SER A 68 -4.79 8.53 6.13
N ILE A 69 -5.70 9.49 5.92
CA ILE A 69 -6.75 9.86 6.90
C ILE A 69 -7.68 8.67 7.13
N THR A 70 -8.11 7.96 6.08
CA THR A 70 -9.00 6.80 6.17
C THR A 70 -8.34 5.67 6.96
N LEU A 71 -7.06 5.38 6.70
CA LEU A 71 -6.30 4.39 7.47
C LEU A 71 -6.19 4.79 8.94
N SER A 72 -5.79 6.03 9.21
CA SER A 72 -5.63 6.56 10.58
C SER A 72 -6.95 6.51 11.35
N PHE A 73 -8.04 6.92 10.71
CA PHE A 73 -9.38 6.89 11.29
C PHE A 73 -9.83 5.45 11.62
N SER A 74 -9.58 4.50 10.73
CA SER A 74 -9.91 3.09 10.96
C SER A 74 -9.14 2.50 12.15
N ILE A 75 -7.83 2.80 12.25
CA ILE A 75 -6.98 2.37 13.36
C ILE A 75 -7.46 3.00 14.67
N PHE A 76 -7.81 4.29 14.65
CA PHE A 76 -8.36 4.98 15.83
C PHE A 76 -9.64 4.32 16.35
N ILE A 77 -10.57 3.96 15.44
CA ILE A 77 -11.80 3.26 15.83
C ILE A 77 -11.47 1.90 16.47
N VAL A 78 -10.57 1.11 15.86
CA VAL A 78 -10.16 -0.19 16.42
C VAL A 78 -9.51 -0.01 17.79
N ALA A 79 -8.62 0.96 17.96
CA ALA A 79 -7.96 1.24 19.22
C ALA A 79 -8.95 1.64 20.31
N LEU A 80 -9.98 2.42 19.99
CA LEU A 80 -11.03 2.82 20.92
C LEU A 80 -11.95 1.65 21.31
N LEU A 81 -12.30 0.80 20.34
CA LEU A 81 -13.18 -0.35 20.56
C LEU A 81 -12.49 -1.51 21.27
N SER A 82 -11.20 -1.71 21.04
CA SER A 82 -10.43 -2.87 21.52
C SER A 82 -10.57 -3.14 23.02
N PRO A 83 -10.35 -2.19 23.94
CA PRO A 83 -10.47 -2.45 25.38
C PRO A 83 -11.91 -2.72 25.82
N ILE A 84 -12.88 -2.08 25.15
CA ILE A 84 -14.31 -2.25 25.43
C ILE A 84 -14.75 -3.66 25.05
N LEU A 85 -14.42 -4.06 23.82
CA LEU A 85 -14.77 -5.36 23.28
C LEU A 85 -14.09 -6.50 24.04
N GLY A 86 -12.80 -6.33 24.37
CA GLY A 86 -12.07 -7.29 25.22
C GLY A 86 -12.78 -7.52 26.54
N THR A 87 -13.15 -6.46 27.27
CA THR A 87 -13.86 -6.56 28.54
C THR A 87 -15.24 -7.20 28.39
N ILE A 88 -15.99 -6.84 27.36
CA ILE A 88 -17.32 -7.40 27.10
C ILE A 88 -17.23 -8.91 26.83
N SER A 89 -16.26 -9.34 26.03
CA SER A 89 -16.08 -10.75 25.67
C SER A 89 -15.67 -11.63 26.85
N ASP A 90 -14.88 -11.05 27.77
CA ASP A 90 -14.47 -11.75 28.99
C ASP A 90 -15.65 -11.95 29.96
N ILE A 91 -16.49 -10.94 30.14
CA ILE A 91 -17.64 -10.98 31.05
C ILE A 91 -18.77 -11.84 30.50
N LYS A 92 -19.12 -11.68 29.21
CA LYS A 92 -20.31 -12.31 28.60
C LYS A 92 -20.07 -13.68 27.99
N ARG A 93 -18.85 -14.21 27.97
CA ARG A 93 -18.51 -15.46 27.28
C ARG A 93 -19.00 -15.41 25.83
N GLY A 94 -18.20 -14.85 24.94
CA GLY A 94 -18.60 -14.69 23.53
C GLY A 94 -17.44 -14.40 22.58
N LYS A 95 -16.21 -14.78 22.96
CA LYS A 95 -15.02 -14.49 22.14
C LYS A 95 -15.19 -14.95 20.69
N LYS A 96 -15.69 -16.18 20.48
CA LYS A 96 -15.95 -16.69 19.12
C LYS A 96 -17.11 -16.01 18.40
N LYS A 97 -18.13 -15.56 19.13
CA LYS A 97 -19.24 -14.82 18.52
C LYS A 97 -18.76 -13.45 18.02
N PHE A 98 -17.97 -12.76 18.84
CA PHE A 98 -17.35 -11.49 18.41
C PHE A 98 -16.38 -11.70 17.27
N LEU A 99 -15.53 -12.73 17.33
CA LEU A 99 -14.65 -13.10 16.23
C LEU A 99 -15.46 -13.29 14.93
N ALA A 100 -16.55 -14.05 14.96
CA ALA A 100 -17.40 -14.27 13.79
C ALA A 100 -18.04 -12.98 13.26
N VAL A 101 -18.52 -12.10 14.15
CA VAL A 101 -19.10 -10.80 13.77
C VAL A 101 -18.06 -9.92 13.08
N PHE A 102 -16.85 -9.83 13.63
CA PHE A 102 -15.80 -8.99 13.02
C PHE A 102 -15.24 -9.60 11.73
N ILE A 103 -15.12 -10.92 11.63
CA ILE A 103 -14.84 -11.59 10.36
C ILE A 103 -15.90 -11.21 9.33
N MET A 104 -17.18 -11.28 9.68
CA MET A 104 -18.27 -10.94 8.76
C MET A 104 -18.19 -9.48 8.32
N ILE A 105 -17.92 -8.54 9.23
CA ILE A 105 -17.75 -7.12 8.90
C ILE A 105 -16.56 -6.95 7.93
N GLY A 106 -15.42 -7.59 8.21
CA GLY A 106 -14.23 -7.52 7.36
C GLY A 106 -14.44 -8.11 5.97
N VAL A 107 -15.08 -9.28 5.91
CA VAL A 107 -15.44 -9.96 4.66
C VAL A 107 -16.41 -9.12 3.82
N ILE A 108 -17.44 -8.55 4.44
CA ILE A 108 -18.39 -7.67 3.75
C ILE A 108 -17.67 -6.41 3.25
N GLY A 109 -16.88 -5.74 4.09
CA GLY A 109 -16.10 -4.58 3.68
C GLY A 109 -15.19 -4.86 2.48
N SER A 110 -14.47 -6.00 2.52
CA SER A 110 -13.61 -6.43 1.41
C SER A 110 -14.41 -6.78 0.14
N ALA A 111 -15.55 -7.45 0.29
CA ALA A 111 -16.38 -7.82 -0.85
C ALA A 111 -17.01 -6.59 -1.53
N LEU A 112 -17.41 -5.60 -0.75
CA LEU A 112 -18.01 -4.37 -1.26
C LEU A 112 -17.04 -3.52 -2.08
N LEU A 113 -15.72 -3.67 -1.89
CA LEU A 113 -14.72 -2.99 -2.73
C LEU A 113 -14.85 -3.34 -4.22
N VAL A 114 -15.46 -4.48 -4.56
CA VAL A 114 -15.75 -4.82 -5.97
C VAL A 114 -16.70 -3.82 -6.64
N LEU A 115 -17.45 -3.05 -5.88
CA LEU A 115 -18.42 -2.07 -6.36
C LEU A 115 -17.83 -0.67 -6.56
N VAL A 116 -16.60 -0.45 -6.17
CA VAL A 116 -15.94 0.86 -6.29
C VAL A 116 -15.61 1.10 -7.75
N ASN A 117 -16.05 2.22 -8.28
CA ASN A 117 -15.77 2.69 -9.65
C ASN A 117 -14.87 3.92 -9.61
N THR A 118 -14.55 4.44 -10.78
CA THR A 118 -13.82 5.69 -10.97
C THR A 118 -14.54 6.85 -10.25
N GLY A 119 -13.80 7.60 -9.44
CA GLY A 119 -14.34 8.72 -8.66
C GLY A 119 -14.98 8.36 -7.30
N ASP A 120 -15.15 7.08 -6.98
CA ASP A 120 -15.85 6.61 -5.78
C ASP A 120 -14.99 6.61 -4.51
N TRP A 121 -14.05 7.55 -4.35
CA TRP A 121 -13.09 7.61 -3.24
C TRP A 121 -13.75 7.55 -1.85
N PHE A 122 -14.90 8.19 -1.69
CA PHE A 122 -15.62 8.21 -0.41
C PHE A 122 -16.23 6.84 -0.07
N ILE A 123 -16.80 6.17 -1.05
CA ILE A 123 -17.34 4.81 -0.89
C ILE A 123 -16.21 3.81 -0.63
N ALA A 124 -15.09 3.92 -1.36
CA ALA A 124 -13.89 3.15 -1.12
C ALA A 124 -13.37 3.31 0.31
N SER A 125 -13.36 4.55 0.81
CA SER A 125 -12.98 4.86 2.20
C SER A 125 -13.90 4.16 3.20
N ILE A 126 -15.22 4.18 3.01
CA ILE A 126 -16.18 3.51 3.90
C ILE A 126 -15.93 2.00 3.91
N PHE A 127 -15.76 1.37 2.75
CA PHE A 127 -15.54 -0.07 2.66
C PHE A 127 -14.19 -0.48 3.24
N LEU A 128 -13.16 0.33 3.03
CA LEU A 128 -11.86 0.16 3.66
C LEU A 128 -11.94 0.25 5.19
N VAL A 129 -12.65 1.24 5.73
CA VAL A 129 -12.88 1.37 7.18
C VAL A 129 -13.58 0.14 7.74
N LEU A 130 -14.63 -0.36 7.06
CA LEU A 130 -15.32 -1.60 7.46
C LEU A 130 -14.37 -2.81 7.44
N GLY A 131 -13.58 -2.98 6.36
CA GLY A 131 -12.59 -4.02 6.24
C GLY A 131 -11.56 -3.99 7.38
N ARG A 132 -11.04 -2.80 7.67
CA ARG A 132 -10.04 -2.56 8.74
C ARG A 132 -10.60 -2.79 10.14
N ILE A 133 -11.82 -2.32 10.42
CA ILE A 133 -12.50 -2.57 11.70
C ILE A 133 -12.75 -4.08 11.87
N GLY A 134 -13.21 -4.75 10.80
CA GLY A 134 -13.38 -6.19 10.79
C GLY A 134 -12.09 -6.93 11.08
N PHE A 135 -11.01 -6.59 10.39
CA PHE A 135 -9.69 -7.19 10.56
C PHE A 135 -9.14 -6.96 11.98
N GLY A 136 -9.07 -5.69 12.42
CA GLY A 136 -8.54 -5.34 13.74
C GLY A 136 -9.38 -5.91 14.88
N GLY A 137 -10.71 -5.83 14.79
CA GLY A 137 -11.63 -6.39 15.77
C GLY A 137 -11.55 -7.92 15.84
N ALA A 138 -11.43 -8.60 14.71
CA ALA A 138 -11.27 -10.06 14.69
C ALA A 138 -9.95 -10.50 15.32
N ASN A 139 -8.84 -9.80 15.07
CA ASN A 139 -7.53 -10.14 15.63
C ASN A 139 -7.51 -10.05 17.16
N ILE A 140 -8.23 -9.11 17.79
CA ILE A 140 -8.36 -9.02 19.24
C ILE A 140 -8.87 -10.34 19.82
N PHE A 141 -9.90 -10.92 19.20
CA PHE A 141 -10.49 -12.18 19.68
C PHE A 141 -9.71 -13.40 19.26
N TYR A 142 -9.09 -13.36 18.09
CA TYR A 142 -8.17 -14.40 17.61
C TYR A 142 -7.00 -14.59 18.57
N ASP A 143 -6.31 -13.52 18.92
CA ASP A 143 -5.19 -13.53 19.87
C ASP A 143 -5.65 -13.99 21.27
N ALA A 144 -6.82 -13.51 21.70
CA ALA A 144 -7.39 -13.92 22.99
C ALA A 144 -7.79 -15.40 23.07
N LEU A 145 -7.84 -16.13 21.95
CA LEU A 145 -8.06 -17.58 21.92
C LEU A 145 -6.77 -18.39 22.07
N LEU A 146 -5.59 -17.83 21.78
CA LEU A 146 -4.31 -18.55 21.83
C LEU A 146 -4.04 -19.22 23.18
N PRO A 147 -4.21 -18.57 24.35
CA PRO A 147 -4.01 -19.21 25.66
C PRO A 147 -4.99 -20.34 25.97
N HIS A 148 -6.04 -20.52 25.16
CA HIS A 148 -7.02 -21.60 25.31
C HIS A 148 -6.78 -22.78 24.33
N VAL A 149 -5.86 -22.59 23.40
CA VAL A 149 -5.51 -23.58 22.36
C VAL A 149 -4.13 -24.15 22.61
N ALA A 150 -3.20 -23.35 23.16
CA ALA A 150 -1.79 -23.67 23.39
C ALA A 150 -1.41 -23.53 24.85
N ASP A 151 -0.52 -24.40 25.32
CA ASP A 151 0.13 -24.26 26.63
C ASP A 151 1.12 -23.07 26.57
N GLU A 152 1.40 -22.43 27.72
CA GLU A 152 2.19 -21.19 27.79
C GLU A 152 3.57 -21.28 27.16
N ASP A 153 4.23 -22.43 27.31
CA ASP A 153 5.56 -22.74 26.76
C ASP A 153 5.57 -22.97 25.25
N GLU A 154 4.40 -23.17 24.62
CA GLU A 154 4.27 -23.41 23.19
C GLU A 154 3.65 -22.23 22.42
N GLN A 155 3.11 -21.23 23.11
CA GLN A 155 2.39 -20.12 22.47
C GLN A 155 3.23 -19.40 21.43
N ASP A 156 4.49 -19.10 21.72
CA ASP A 156 5.40 -18.43 20.80
C ASP A 156 5.60 -19.25 19.51
N LYS A 157 5.81 -20.56 19.65
CA LYS A 157 6.01 -21.47 18.52
C LYS A 157 4.75 -21.64 17.67
N ILE A 158 3.59 -21.68 18.31
CA ILE A 158 2.30 -21.81 17.62
C ILE A 158 1.94 -20.49 16.92
N SER A 159 2.18 -19.35 17.57
CA SER A 159 2.03 -18.03 16.97
C SER A 159 2.93 -17.86 15.75
N ALA A 160 4.21 -18.22 15.84
CA ALA A 160 5.13 -18.18 14.71
C ALA A 160 4.65 -19.05 13.53
N ARG A 161 4.05 -20.21 13.80
CA ARG A 161 3.44 -21.04 12.75
C ARG A 161 2.22 -20.36 12.12
N GLY A 162 1.43 -19.64 12.93
CA GLY A 162 0.33 -18.82 12.44
C GLY A 162 0.84 -17.78 11.44
N PHE A 163 1.80 -16.97 11.84
CA PHE A 163 2.41 -15.95 10.97
C PHE A 163 3.03 -16.55 9.71
N ALA A 164 3.76 -17.67 9.81
CA ALA A 164 4.34 -18.33 8.64
C ALA A 164 3.28 -18.80 7.65
N LEU A 165 2.16 -19.39 8.14
CA LEU A 165 1.02 -19.74 7.28
C LEU A 165 0.29 -18.51 6.76
N GLY A 166 0.24 -17.42 7.52
CA GLY A 166 -0.26 -16.13 7.07
C GLY A 166 0.51 -15.58 5.87
N TYR A 167 1.83 -15.53 5.98
CA TYR A 167 2.69 -15.15 4.85
C TYR A 167 2.47 -16.04 3.62
N LEU A 168 2.42 -17.35 3.81
CA LEU A 168 2.21 -18.27 2.71
C LEU A 168 0.81 -18.13 2.08
N GLY A 169 -0.25 -18.02 2.90
CA GLY A 169 -1.62 -17.84 2.42
C GLY A 169 -1.85 -16.51 1.72
N GLY A 170 -1.34 -15.42 2.31
CA GLY A 170 -1.36 -14.09 1.70
C GLY A 170 -0.58 -14.06 0.39
N GLY A 171 0.63 -14.65 0.38
CA GLY A 171 1.47 -14.72 -0.82
C GLY A 171 0.85 -15.52 -1.96
N ILE A 172 0.25 -16.69 -1.67
CA ILE A 172 -0.43 -17.50 -2.69
C ILE A 172 -1.64 -16.74 -3.27
N LEU A 173 -2.48 -16.14 -2.42
CA LEU A 173 -3.61 -15.38 -2.94
C LEU A 173 -3.15 -14.14 -3.71
N LEU A 174 -2.12 -13.43 -3.23
CA LEU A 174 -1.55 -12.31 -3.96
C LEU A 174 -1.04 -12.74 -5.33
N ALA A 175 -0.34 -13.86 -5.46
CA ALA A 175 0.09 -14.40 -6.76
C ALA A 175 -1.11 -14.71 -7.69
N ILE A 176 -2.19 -15.25 -7.16
CA ILE A 176 -3.43 -15.46 -7.91
C ILE A 176 -4.03 -14.12 -8.34
N ASN A 177 -4.03 -13.12 -7.46
CA ASN A 177 -4.58 -11.81 -7.76
C ASN A 177 -3.73 -11.06 -8.81
N VAL A 178 -2.40 -11.21 -8.78
CA VAL A 178 -1.52 -10.71 -9.85
C VAL A 178 -1.88 -11.37 -11.18
N ALA A 179 -2.08 -12.69 -11.18
CA ALA A 179 -2.50 -13.37 -12.40
C ALA A 179 -3.90 -12.90 -12.88
N MET A 180 -4.84 -12.67 -11.96
CA MET A 180 -6.15 -12.11 -12.32
C MET A 180 -6.01 -10.72 -12.93
N PHE A 181 -5.15 -9.90 -12.36
CA PHE A 181 -4.85 -8.56 -12.85
C PHE A 181 -4.26 -8.60 -14.27
N LEU A 182 -3.25 -9.44 -14.51
CA LEU A 182 -2.54 -9.52 -15.80
C LEU A 182 -3.34 -10.21 -16.93
N PHE A 183 -4.22 -11.16 -16.59
CA PHE A 183 -4.85 -12.02 -17.58
C PHE A 183 -6.36 -11.82 -17.75
N ILE A 184 -7.03 -11.06 -16.87
CA ILE A 184 -8.43 -10.71 -17.07
C ILE A 184 -8.48 -9.42 -17.88
N PRO A 185 -8.98 -9.45 -19.13
CA PRO A 185 -9.09 -8.24 -19.95
C PRO A 185 -10.07 -7.26 -19.31
N GLU A 186 -9.78 -5.98 -19.44
CA GLU A 186 -10.56 -4.90 -18.82
C GLU A 186 -12.00 -4.85 -19.30
N ASP A 187 -12.23 -5.22 -20.56
CA ASP A 187 -13.54 -5.08 -21.24
C ASP A 187 -14.50 -6.26 -21.05
N VAL A 188 -14.05 -7.38 -20.43
CA VAL A 188 -14.81 -8.65 -20.47
C VAL A 188 -15.99 -8.66 -19.50
N LEU A 189 -15.92 -7.99 -18.36
CA LEU A 189 -16.96 -8.00 -17.33
C LEU A 189 -17.39 -6.58 -16.91
N PHE A 190 -16.47 -5.77 -16.53
CA PHE A 190 -16.62 -4.38 -16.10
C PHE A 190 -15.25 -3.75 -15.95
N GLU A 191 -15.20 -2.43 -15.89
CA GLU A 191 -13.96 -1.65 -15.74
C GLU A 191 -13.12 -2.14 -14.55
N ASN A 192 -11.79 -2.28 -14.75
CA ASN A 192 -10.84 -2.75 -13.74
C ASN A 192 -11.19 -4.12 -13.13
N ALA A 193 -11.79 -5.02 -13.91
CA ALA A 193 -12.33 -6.30 -13.45
C ALA A 193 -11.29 -7.16 -12.72
N GLY A 194 -10.04 -7.21 -13.19
CA GLY A 194 -8.98 -7.98 -12.56
C GLY A 194 -8.72 -7.60 -11.10
N ILE A 195 -8.64 -6.28 -10.82
CA ILE A 195 -8.41 -5.76 -9.48
C ILE A 195 -9.64 -5.90 -8.61
N ARG A 196 -10.80 -5.50 -9.12
CA ARG A 196 -12.07 -5.55 -8.37
C ARG A 196 -12.44 -6.98 -7.98
N LEU A 197 -12.21 -7.95 -8.86
CA LEU A 197 -12.38 -9.38 -8.56
C LEU A 197 -11.31 -9.88 -7.58
N SER A 198 -10.11 -9.30 -7.56
CA SER A 198 -9.10 -9.60 -6.55
C SER A 198 -9.60 -9.24 -5.15
N PHE A 199 -10.27 -8.10 -4.96
CA PHE A 199 -10.89 -7.75 -3.68
C PHE A 199 -11.97 -8.76 -3.27
N LEU A 200 -12.81 -9.18 -4.21
CA LEU A 200 -13.82 -10.21 -3.96
C LEU A 200 -13.18 -11.56 -3.60
N SER A 201 -12.10 -11.94 -4.26
CA SER A 201 -11.36 -13.18 -3.98
C SER A 201 -10.81 -13.20 -2.54
N VAL A 202 -10.31 -12.06 -2.05
CA VAL A 202 -9.89 -11.90 -0.65
C VAL A 202 -11.05 -12.14 0.31
N ALA A 203 -12.21 -11.58 0.03
CA ALA A 203 -13.39 -11.77 0.86
C ALA A 203 -13.81 -13.25 0.94
N ILE A 204 -13.84 -13.94 -0.20
CA ILE A 204 -14.16 -15.36 -0.29
C ILE A 204 -13.10 -16.19 0.47
N TRP A 205 -11.82 -15.93 0.24
CA TRP A 205 -10.71 -16.59 0.90
C TRP A 205 -10.79 -16.46 2.41
N TRP A 206 -10.96 -15.23 2.90
CA TRP A 206 -11.07 -14.97 4.33
C TRP A 206 -12.28 -15.66 4.94
N ALA A 207 -13.45 -15.60 4.32
CA ALA A 207 -14.65 -16.27 4.78
C ALA A 207 -14.46 -17.80 4.87
N VAL A 208 -13.97 -18.44 3.80
CA VAL A 208 -13.85 -19.90 3.70
C VAL A 208 -12.83 -20.42 4.71
N PHE A 209 -11.64 -19.83 4.78
CA PHE A 209 -10.58 -20.31 5.64
C PHE A 209 -10.74 -19.89 7.11
N SER A 210 -11.72 -19.04 7.44
CA SER A 210 -12.13 -18.77 8.84
C SER A 210 -13.08 -19.82 9.40
N ILE A 211 -13.69 -20.67 8.58
CA ILE A 211 -14.63 -21.71 9.05
C ILE A 211 -14.00 -22.65 10.10
N PRO A 212 -12.75 -23.13 9.93
CA PRO A 212 -12.14 -24.03 10.90
C PRO A 212 -12.04 -23.48 12.32
N ILE A 213 -11.60 -22.23 12.49
CA ILE A 213 -11.47 -21.62 13.82
C ILE A 213 -12.84 -21.48 14.49
N LEU A 214 -13.86 -21.10 13.73
CA LEU A 214 -15.22 -20.93 14.23
C LEU A 214 -15.89 -22.26 14.61
N ARG A 215 -15.54 -23.37 13.97
CA ARG A 215 -16.14 -24.68 14.22
C ARG A 215 -15.38 -25.53 15.23
N VAL A 216 -14.04 -25.49 15.19
CA VAL A 216 -13.19 -26.45 15.91
C VAL A 216 -12.70 -25.93 17.24
N VAL A 217 -12.34 -24.62 17.33
CA VAL A 217 -11.88 -24.04 18.59
C VAL A 217 -13.07 -23.87 19.53
N PRO A 218 -13.02 -24.39 20.78
CA PRO A 218 -14.12 -24.22 21.72
C PRO A 218 -14.23 -22.78 22.23
N GLU A 219 -15.44 -22.37 22.59
CA GLU A 219 -15.66 -21.11 23.27
C GLU A 219 -15.02 -21.16 24.68
N PRO A 220 -14.12 -20.21 25.02
CA PRO A 220 -13.53 -20.18 26.35
C PRO A 220 -14.58 -19.97 27.46
N PRO A 221 -14.29 -20.42 28.70
CA PRO A 221 -15.14 -20.11 29.83
C PRO A 221 -15.19 -18.58 30.06
N ALA A 222 -16.31 -18.11 30.58
CA ALA A 222 -16.39 -16.71 31.02
C ALA A 222 -15.38 -16.44 32.14
N ALA A 223 -14.90 -15.21 32.25
CA ALA A 223 -14.16 -14.78 33.42
C ALA A 223 -15.03 -14.96 34.69
N THR A 224 -14.38 -15.22 35.81
CA THR A 224 -15.06 -15.52 37.10
C THR A 224 -15.86 -14.31 37.62
N GLU A 225 -15.61 -13.13 37.10
CA GLU A 225 -16.29 -11.90 37.50
C GLU A 225 -17.59 -11.69 36.73
N SER A 226 -18.70 -11.72 37.42
CA SER A 226 -20.00 -11.29 36.89
C SER A 226 -20.26 -9.81 37.16
N LEU A 227 -21.06 -9.16 36.34
CA LEU A 227 -21.52 -7.79 36.57
C LEU A 227 -22.31 -7.73 37.88
N LYS A 228 -21.95 -6.77 38.74
CA LYS A 228 -22.74 -6.48 39.95
C LYS A 228 -24.05 -5.77 39.58
N PRO A 229 -25.13 -5.93 40.36
CA PRO A 229 -26.37 -5.22 40.12
C PRO A 229 -26.13 -3.70 40.01
N GLY A 230 -26.67 -3.08 38.95
CA GLY A 230 -26.52 -1.63 38.68
C GLY A 230 -25.27 -1.22 37.91
N GLN A 231 -24.37 -2.16 37.53
CA GLN A 231 -23.23 -1.84 36.69
C GLN A 231 -23.57 -2.03 35.21
N THR A 232 -23.18 -1.04 34.39
CA THR A 232 -23.24 -1.16 32.92
C THR A 232 -21.93 -1.70 32.38
N LEU A 233 -21.97 -2.47 31.27
CA LEU A 233 -20.79 -3.01 30.61
C LEU A 233 -19.79 -1.92 30.22
N ILE A 234 -20.29 -0.81 29.66
CA ILE A 234 -19.46 0.33 29.26
C ILE A 234 -18.79 0.95 30.48
N GLY A 235 -19.52 1.17 31.58
CA GLY A 235 -18.98 1.73 32.82
C GLY A 235 -17.91 0.84 33.46
N VAL A 236 -18.08 -0.49 33.43
CA VAL A 236 -17.05 -1.43 33.89
C VAL A 236 -15.83 -1.43 32.95
N SER A 237 -16.03 -1.41 31.64
CA SER A 237 -14.95 -1.34 30.68
C SER A 237 -14.13 -0.06 30.85
N THR A 238 -14.77 1.10 30.90
CA THR A 238 -14.10 2.38 31.11
C THR A 238 -13.33 2.42 32.41
N ARG A 239 -13.95 1.94 33.51
CA ARG A 239 -13.27 1.85 34.80
C ARG A 239 -12.04 0.96 34.74
N ARG A 240 -12.12 -0.21 34.09
CA ARG A 240 -10.97 -1.11 33.90
C ARG A 240 -9.87 -0.47 33.07
N ILE A 241 -10.20 0.23 31.99
CA ILE A 241 -9.23 0.97 31.19
C ILE A 241 -8.48 1.99 32.06
N VAL A 242 -9.22 2.85 32.76
CA VAL A 242 -8.63 3.87 33.62
C VAL A 242 -7.79 3.22 34.73
N GLN A 243 -8.28 2.14 35.33
CA GLN A 243 -7.54 1.40 36.34
C GLN A 243 -6.28 0.78 35.80
N THR A 244 -6.31 0.14 34.60
CA THR A 244 -5.14 -0.41 33.90
C THR A 244 -4.10 0.67 33.64
N PHE A 245 -4.50 1.85 33.15
CA PHE A 245 -3.58 2.98 32.95
C PHE A 245 -2.98 3.50 34.26
N ARG A 246 -3.75 3.47 35.34
CA ARG A 246 -3.25 3.85 36.70
C ARG A 246 -2.27 2.79 37.21
N ASP A 247 -2.60 1.52 37.04
CA ASP A 247 -1.82 0.39 37.52
C ASP A 247 -0.53 0.21 36.68
N LEU A 248 -0.53 0.57 35.39
CA LEU A 248 0.66 0.59 34.55
C LEU A 248 1.83 1.37 35.17
N ARG A 249 1.54 2.46 35.88
CA ARG A 249 2.57 3.23 36.60
C ARG A 249 3.23 2.43 37.73
N GLN A 250 2.54 1.45 38.30
CA GLN A 250 3.07 0.58 39.34
C GLN A 250 3.94 -0.52 38.77
N TYR A 251 3.69 -0.94 37.53
CA TYR A 251 4.48 -1.96 36.82
C TYR A 251 5.51 -1.32 35.89
N ARG A 252 6.58 -0.77 36.50
CA ARG A 252 7.60 0.00 35.80
C ARG A 252 8.19 -0.72 34.57
N GLU A 253 8.43 -2.04 34.68
CA GLU A 253 9.01 -2.83 33.58
C GLU A 253 8.01 -3.04 32.45
N LEU A 254 6.75 -3.27 32.75
CA LEU A 254 5.69 -3.35 31.76
C LEU A 254 5.49 -2.00 31.03
N PHE A 255 5.56 -0.91 31.76
CA PHE A 255 5.47 0.44 31.15
C PHE A 255 6.62 0.70 30.19
N LYS A 256 7.86 0.39 30.60
CA LYS A 256 9.03 0.50 29.73
C LYS A 256 8.90 -0.36 28.46
N TYR A 257 8.42 -1.59 28.61
CA TYR A 257 8.17 -2.49 27.51
C TYR A 257 7.15 -1.91 26.51
N LEU A 258 6.01 -1.39 27.01
CA LEU A 258 4.98 -0.79 26.16
C LEU A 258 5.49 0.45 25.42
N VAL A 259 6.26 1.31 26.08
CA VAL A 259 6.87 2.48 25.44
C VAL A 259 7.88 2.04 24.37
N ALA A 260 8.75 1.09 24.69
CA ALA A 260 9.69 0.55 23.72
C ALA A 260 8.95 -0.09 22.53
N PHE A 261 7.87 -0.85 22.80
CA PHE A 261 7.04 -1.46 21.75
C PHE A 261 6.43 -0.40 20.82
N LEU A 262 5.86 0.68 21.35
CA LEU A 262 5.35 1.79 20.52
C LEU A 262 6.45 2.40 19.65
N ILE A 263 7.61 2.70 20.24
CA ILE A 263 8.71 3.36 19.53
C ILE A 263 9.25 2.53 18.36
N TYR A 264 9.37 1.20 18.49
CA TYR A 264 9.90 0.38 17.41
C TYR A 264 8.84 -0.15 16.44
N ASN A 265 7.63 -0.41 16.93
CA ASN A 265 6.58 -1.03 16.11
C ASN A 265 5.92 -0.03 15.16
N ASP A 266 5.81 1.23 15.56
CA ASP A 266 5.21 2.28 14.75
C ASP A 266 6.02 2.56 13.46
N PRO A 267 7.35 2.79 13.50
CA PRO A 267 8.16 2.88 12.30
C PRO A 267 8.07 1.66 11.38
N ILE A 268 8.06 0.44 11.93
CA ILE A 268 7.95 -0.78 11.12
C ILE A 268 6.63 -0.80 10.34
N ASN A 269 5.51 -0.51 11.02
CA ASN A 269 4.21 -0.48 10.36
C ASN A 269 4.12 0.66 9.33
N THR A 270 4.74 1.80 9.61
CA THR A 270 4.81 2.93 8.69
C THR A 270 5.60 2.57 7.43
N ILE A 271 6.78 1.96 7.57
CA ILE A 271 7.59 1.48 6.44
C ILE A 271 6.77 0.49 5.59
N ILE A 272 6.14 -0.51 6.21
CA ILE A 272 5.32 -1.50 5.49
C ILE A 272 4.15 -0.82 4.76
N GLY A 273 3.50 0.17 5.39
CA GLY A 273 2.34 0.85 4.84
C GLY A 273 2.65 1.84 3.72
N LEU A 274 3.87 2.38 3.68
CA LEU A 274 4.30 3.39 2.71
C LEU A 274 5.29 2.83 1.67
N ALA A 275 5.78 1.60 1.82
CA ALA A 275 6.83 1.05 0.96
C ALA A 275 6.44 1.07 -0.53
N VAL A 276 5.19 0.76 -0.85
CA VAL A 276 4.69 0.76 -2.24
C VAL A 276 4.56 2.17 -2.78
N ILE A 277 4.01 3.10 -2.00
CA ILE A 277 3.88 4.51 -2.40
C ILE A 277 5.26 5.12 -2.62
N TYR A 278 6.17 4.91 -1.65
CA TYR A 278 7.55 5.39 -1.76
C TYR A 278 8.30 4.76 -2.94
N GLY A 279 8.09 3.47 -3.20
CA GLY A 279 8.66 2.81 -4.37
C GLY A 279 8.12 3.37 -5.69
N ALA A 280 6.83 3.69 -5.75
CA ALA A 280 6.23 4.34 -6.92
C ALA A 280 6.80 5.76 -7.13
N GLU A 281 6.99 6.54 -6.07
CA GLU A 281 7.64 7.85 -6.12
C GLU A 281 9.11 7.77 -6.59
N LEU A 282 9.78 6.63 -6.37
CA LEU A 282 11.11 6.34 -6.89
C LEU A 282 11.11 5.83 -8.34
N GLY A 283 9.94 5.73 -9.00
CA GLY A 283 9.80 5.29 -10.38
C GLY A 283 9.71 3.77 -10.59
N PHE A 284 9.59 2.96 -9.52
CA PHE A 284 9.36 1.53 -9.69
C PHE A 284 7.95 1.26 -10.23
N GLY A 285 7.86 0.42 -11.24
CA GLY A 285 6.58 -0.01 -11.80
C GLY A 285 5.73 -0.81 -10.81
N THR A 286 4.42 -0.74 -10.94
CA THR A 286 3.50 -1.43 -10.03
C THR A 286 3.74 -2.94 -9.99
N LEU A 287 4.08 -3.56 -11.13
CA LEU A 287 4.39 -4.99 -11.18
C LEU A 287 5.64 -5.32 -10.34
N GLU A 288 6.69 -4.52 -10.42
CA GLU A 288 7.92 -4.68 -9.65
C GLU A 288 7.66 -4.57 -8.16
N LEU A 289 6.87 -3.57 -7.76
CA LEU A 289 6.48 -3.37 -6.35
C LEU A 289 5.63 -4.53 -5.82
N VAL A 290 4.70 -5.04 -6.60
CA VAL A 290 3.89 -6.19 -6.23
C VAL A 290 4.73 -7.48 -6.18
N LEU A 291 5.67 -7.67 -7.11
CA LEU A 291 6.61 -8.80 -7.08
C LEU A 291 7.55 -8.72 -5.87
N ALA A 292 8.02 -7.51 -5.50
CA ALA A 292 8.80 -7.30 -4.28
C ALA A 292 7.98 -7.67 -3.02
N LEU A 293 6.71 -7.25 -2.94
CA LEU A 293 5.81 -7.65 -1.86
C LEU A 293 5.58 -9.17 -1.84
N LEU A 294 5.45 -9.79 -3.01
CA LEU A 294 5.30 -11.24 -3.12
C LEU A 294 6.57 -11.95 -2.61
N LEU A 295 7.75 -11.46 -2.96
CA LEU A 295 9.02 -11.98 -2.46
C LEU A 295 9.09 -11.92 -0.93
N VAL A 296 8.70 -10.79 -0.33
CA VAL A 296 8.64 -10.62 1.13
C VAL A 296 7.77 -11.69 1.78
N GLN A 297 6.62 -12.05 1.18
CA GLN A 297 5.76 -13.11 1.72
C GLN A 297 6.50 -14.46 1.79
N PHE A 298 7.17 -14.85 0.73
CA PHE A 298 7.89 -16.15 0.70
C PHE A 298 9.17 -16.15 1.57
N VAL A 299 9.90 -15.05 1.62
CA VAL A 299 11.07 -14.89 2.50
C VAL A 299 10.63 -14.86 3.98
N GLY A 300 9.50 -14.26 4.29
CA GLY A 300 8.95 -14.19 5.64
C GLY A 300 8.68 -15.57 6.26
N VAL A 301 8.28 -16.58 5.46
CA VAL A 301 7.97 -17.92 5.96
C VAL A 301 9.14 -18.58 6.70
N PRO A 302 10.31 -18.83 6.08
CA PRO A 302 11.42 -19.49 6.76
C PRO A 302 11.96 -18.66 7.93
N PHE A 303 12.06 -17.36 7.79
CA PHE A 303 12.54 -16.50 8.88
C PHE A 303 11.60 -16.56 10.09
N THR A 304 10.30 -16.49 9.91
CA THR A 304 9.32 -16.60 11.00
C THR A 304 9.41 -17.94 11.71
N LEU A 305 9.59 -19.04 10.96
CA LEU A 305 9.73 -20.40 11.56
C LEU A 305 11.05 -20.54 12.31
N ILE A 306 12.16 -20.03 11.76
CA ILE A 306 13.47 -20.03 12.41
C ILE A 306 13.39 -19.27 13.73
N PHE A 307 12.96 -18.00 13.70
CA PHE A 307 12.87 -17.18 14.91
C PHE A 307 11.91 -17.76 15.94
N GLY A 308 10.74 -18.28 15.50
CA GLY A 308 9.79 -18.96 16.40
C GLY A 308 10.30 -20.25 17.01
N SER A 309 11.32 -20.90 16.42
CA SER A 309 11.93 -22.11 16.95
C SER A 309 13.05 -21.83 17.96
N ILE A 310 13.70 -20.66 17.86
CA ILE A 310 14.82 -20.26 18.72
C ILE A 310 14.32 -19.74 20.08
N THR A 311 13.10 -19.21 20.13
CA THR A 311 12.51 -18.71 21.38
C THR A 311 12.20 -19.88 22.32
N SER A 312 12.93 -19.94 23.43
CA SER A 312 12.74 -20.89 24.54
C SER A 312 12.57 -20.09 25.84
N PRO A 313 11.79 -20.59 26.84
CA PRO A 313 11.70 -19.97 28.14
C PRO A 313 13.05 -19.75 28.83
N ASP A 314 14.02 -20.63 28.55
CA ASP A 314 15.36 -20.59 29.10
C ASP A 314 16.32 -19.65 28.31
N ASN A 315 15.91 -19.17 27.15
CA ASN A 315 16.75 -18.35 26.28
C ASN A 315 16.26 -16.89 26.30
N PRO A 316 17.02 -15.96 26.90
CA PRO A 316 16.54 -14.60 27.07
C PRO A 316 16.31 -13.92 25.71
N ARG A 317 15.06 -13.61 25.41
CA ARG A 317 14.60 -12.86 24.20
C ARG A 317 15.41 -11.59 23.93
N ARG A 318 16.11 -11.08 24.96
CA ARG A 318 16.97 -9.91 24.88
C ARG A 318 18.03 -10.02 23.79
N HIS A 319 18.66 -11.18 23.62
CA HIS A 319 19.70 -11.38 22.62
C HIS A 319 19.15 -11.37 21.19
N HIS A 320 17.95 -11.90 20.99
CA HIS A 320 17.29 -11.90 19.68
C HIS A 320 16.82 -10.50 19.29
N ASN A 321 16.22 -9.77 20.22
CA ASN A 321 15.83 -8.38 19.97
C ASN A 321 17.04 -7.49 19.68
N LEU A 322 18.16 -7.71 20.39
CA LEU A 322 19.39 -6.99 20.12
C LEU A 322 19.97 -7.34 18.74
N ALA A 323 19.99 -8.61 18.38
CA ALA A 323 20.44 -9.05 17.05
C ALA A 323 19.58 -8.46 15.94
N TYR A 324 18.25 -8.41 16.12
CA TYR A 324 17.32 -7.77 15.18
C TYR A 324 17.58 -6.27 15.05
N ILE A 325 17.74 -5.55 16.15
CA ILE A 325 18.05 -4.11 16.15
C ILE A 325 19.36 -3.86 15.41
N VAL A 326 20.44 -4.62 15.75
CA VAL A 326 21.74 -4.48 15.10
C VAL A 326 21.66 -4.81 13.61
N PHE A 327 20.91 -5.86 13.23
CA PHE A 327 20.68 -6.20 11.84
C PHE A 327 20.03 -5.05 11.08
N ASN A 328 18.96 -4.46 11.62
CA ASN A 328 18.30 -3.34 10.95
C ASN A 328 19.18 -2.08 10.89
N MET A 329 19.95 -1.78 11.93
CA MET A 329 20.89 -0.65 11.94
C MET A 329 22.02 -0.80 10.90
N VAL A 330 22.33 -2.02 10.49
CA VAL A 330 23.34 -2.32 9.46
C VAL A 330 22.69 -2.49 8.09
N ALA A 331 21.57 -3.22 8.01
CA ALA A 331 20.90 -3.55 6.75
C ALA A 331 20.32 -2.31 6.06
N LEU A 332 19.64 -1.41 6.79
CA LEU A 332 19.03 -0.22 6.19
C LEU A 332 20.03 0.71 5.50
N PRO A 333 21.17 1.08 6.13
CA PRO A 333 22.21 1.84 5.42
C PRO A 333 22.81 1.09 4.22
N ILE A 334 22.98 -0.25 4.32
CA ILE A 334 23.47 -1.06 3.19
C ILE A 334 22.49 -1.04 2.05
N VAL A 335 21.18 -1.19 2.31
CA VAL A 335 20.13 -1.12 1.28
C VAL A 335 20.16 0.25 0.60
N ALA A 336 20.25 1.34 1.37
CA ALA A 336 20.34 2.69 0.81
C ALA A 336 21.60 2.91 -0.04
N LEU A 337 22.74 2.29 0.35
CA LEU A 337 23.97 2.35 -0.44
C LEU A 337 23.92 1.50 -1.71
N ILE A 338 23.23 0.36 -1.66
CA ILE A 338 23.02 -0.51 -2.84
C ILE A 338 22.13 0.21 -3.84
N ASP A 339 21.03 0.80 -3.40
CA ASP A 339 20.10 1.56 -4.23
C ASP A 339 20.82 2.70 -4.97
N ALA A 340 21.60 3.50 -4.25
CA ALA A 340 22.28 4.67 -4.80
C ALA A 340 23.48 4.36 -5.74
N HIS A 341 24.10 3.16 -5.65
CA HIS A 341 25.43 2.95 -6.26
C HIS A 341 25.59 1.62 -7.02
N VAL A 342 24.69 0.67 -6.87
CA VAL A 342 24.87 -0.70 -7.36
C VAL A 342 23.80 -1.12 -8.36
N LEU A 343 22.57 -0.62 -8.21
CA LEU A 343 21.52 -0.93 -9.17
C LEU A 343 21.74 -0.14 -10.47
N PRO A 344 21.67 -0.80 -11.64
CA PRO A 344 21.64 -0.10 -12.91
C PRO A 344 20.48 0.92 -12.94
N GLN A 345 20.70 2.06 -13.57
CA GLN A 345 19.71 3.14 -13.63
C GLN A 345 18.39 2.73 -14.28
N ASP A 346 18.45 1.76 -15.18
CA ASP A 346 17.28 1.14 -15.83
C ASP A 346 16.47 0.20 -14.91
N ILE A 347 17.05 -0.23 -13.78
CA ILE A 347 16.37 -1.05 -12.75
C ILE A 347 15.96 -0.23 -11.54
N SER A 348 16.73 0.80 -11.19
CA SER A 348 16.48 1.64 -9.98
C SER A 348 15.38 2.66 -10.17
N GLY A 349 14.54 2.54 -11.21
CA GLY A 349 13.61 3.59 -11.58
C GLY A 349 14.38 4.88 -11.86
N GLN A 350 14.18 5.53 -12.95
CA GLN A 350 14.86 6.80 -13.20
C GLN A 350 14.49 7.75 -12.06
N GLN A 351 15.43 7.91 -11.10
CA GLN A 351 15.36 9.14 -10.32
C GLN A 351 15.31 10.26 -11.35
N PRO A 352 14.37 11.20 -11.26
CA PRO A 352 14.50 12.41 -12.02
C PRO A 352 15.92 12.89 -11.77
N ALA A 353 16.72 12.95 -12.83
CA ALA A 353 18.13 13.30 -12.73
C ALA A 353 18.18 14.56 -11.85
N PRO A 354 18.98 14.58 -10.77
CA PRO A 354 19.06 15.77 -9.96
C PRO A 354 19.35 16.88 -10.95
N TYR A 355 18.50 17.90 -10.99
CA TYR A 355 18.63 19.03 -11.90
C TYR A 355 20.09 19.50 -11.88
N VAL A 356 20.89 18.99 -12.79
CA VAL A 356 22.27 19.41 -12.94
C VAL A 356 22.20 20.68 -13.78
N THR A 357 21.75 21.75 -13.14
CA THR A 357 21.97 23.08 -13.65
C THR A 357 23.46 23.35 -13.53
N THR A 358 24.18 23.22 -14.61
CA THR A 358 25.39 24.04 -14.74
C THR A 358 24.88 25.44 -14.92
N ALA A 359 25.05 26.25 -13.92
CA ALA A 359 24.67 27.64 -13.67
C ALA A 359 23.53 28.28 -14.48
N ASP A 360 23.30 27.93 -15.76
CA ASP A 360 22.36 28.61 -16.64
C ASP A 360 21.72 27.71 -17.72
N ALA A 361 21.90 26.38 -17.70
CA ALA A 361 21.34 25.50 -18.73
C ALA A 361 20.99 24.11 -18.20
N TYR A 362 19.92 23.51 -18.72
CA TYR A 362 19.49 22.14 -18.40
C TYR A 362 20.27 21.12 -19.19
N GLY A 363 20.92 20.17 -18.50
CA GLY A 363 21.70 19.10 -19.09
C GLY A 363 20.86 17.83 -19.37
N GLU A 364 21.53 16.68 -19.44
CA GLU A 364 20.89 15.39 -19.66
C GLU A 364 19.88 15.07 -18.55
N GLY A 365 18.61 14.81 -18.89
CA GLY A 365 17.53 14.51 -17.97
C GLY A 365 16.15 14.58 -18.63
N VAL A 366 15.13 14.19 -17.89
CA VAL A 366 13.72 14.34 -18.27
C VAL A 366 13.11 15.47 -17.43
N TYR A 367 12.52 16.45 -18.08
CA TYR A 367 11.99 17.65 -17.44
C TYR A 367 10.52 17.82 -17.77
N ALA A 368 9.68 17.92 -16.74
CA ALA A 368 8.26 18.22 -16.91
C ALA A 368 8.05 19.72 -17.02
N LEU A 369 7.62 20.22 -18.17
CA LEU A 369 7.35 21.65 -18.39
C LEU A 369 6.20 22.19 -17.54
N ALA A 370 5.39 21.31 -17.00
CA ALA A 370 4.31 21.62 -16.05
C ALA A 370 4.79 21.76 -14.59
N ASP A 371 6.06 21.51 -14.29
CA ASP A 371 6.64 21.75 -12.98
C ASP A 371 6.74 23.25 -12.69
N GLU A 372 6.48 23.65 -11.45
CA GLU A 372 6.51 25.05 -11.01
C GLU A 372 7.84 25.75 -11.33
N ALA A 373 8.95 24.98 -11.37
CA ALA A 373 10.29 25.46 -11.73
C ALA A 373 10.44 25.86 -13.21
N PHE A 374 9.57 25.33 -14.09
CA PHE A 374 9.64 25.53 -15.55
C PHE A 374 8.44 26.28 -16.10
N PHE A 375 7.43 26.58 -15.27
CA PHE A 375 6.18 27.15 -15.73
C PHE A 375 6.39 28.58 -16.28
N PRO A 376 6.07 28.82 -17.55
CA PRO A 376 6.24 30.13 -18.18
C PRO A 376 5.21 31.13 -17.68
N ASP A 377 5.58 32.38 -17.66
CA ASP A 377 5.02 33.37 -16.76
C ASP A 377 3.65 33.99 -17.14
N THR A 378 3.08 33.90 -18.34
CA THR A 378 1.85 34.67 -18.60
C THR A 378 0.85 34.12 -19.58
N ASP A 379 1.27 33.49 -20.66
CA ASP A 379 0.38 33.12 -21.77
C ASP A 379 0.03 31.62 -21.81
N TRP A 380 0.62 30.86 -20.88
CA TRP A 380 0.43 29.43 -20.74
C TRP A 380 -0.43 29.07 -19.55
N GLN A 381 -1.19 28.01 -19.65
CA GLN A 381 -2.06 27.48 -18.61
C GLN A 381 -1.64 26.07 -18.23
N LEU A 382 -1.48 25.83 -16.94
CA LEU A 382 -1.29 24.48 -16.43
C LEU A 382 -2.60 23.71 -16.53
N MET A 383 -2.57 22.59 -17.22
CA MET A 383 -3.67 21.66 -17.36
C MET A 383 -3.33 20.35 -16.70
N ALA A 384 -4.26 19.83 -15.94
CA ALA A 384 -4.22 18.45 -15.46
C ALA A 384 -5.11 17.62 -16.36
N VAL A 385 -4.58 16.57 -16.94
CA VAL A 385 -5.38 15.63 -17.72
C VAL A 385 -6.16 14.78 -16.72
N SER A 386 -7.50 14.83 -16.80
CA SER A 386 -8.32 13.89 -16.02
C SER A 386 -8.26 12.50 -16.65
N GLY A 387 -8.28 11.45 -15.82
CA GLY A 387 -8.23 10.06 -16.29
C GLY A 387 -9.38 9.68 -17.24
N GLU A 388 -10.44 10.51 -17.38
CA GLU A 388 -11.50 10.33 -18.36
C GLU A 388 -11.12 10.76 -19.78
N ASP A 389 -10.17 11.70 -19.91
CA ASP A 389 -9.73 12.25 -21.20
C ASP A 389 -8.57 11.44 -21.80
N GLN A 390 -7.92 10.62 -21.01
CA GLN A 390 -6.85 9.73 -21.41
C GLN A 390 -7.32 8.28 -21.26
N ALA A 391 -7.96 7.75 -22.29
CA ALA A 391 -8.28 6.31 -22.31
C ALA A 391 -6.95 5.55 -22.17
N GLY A 392 -6.65 5.14 -20.95
CA GLY A 392 -5.46 4.40 -20.66
C GLY A 392 -4.53 4.97 -19.59
N ASP A 393 -4.72 6.16 -19.05
CA ASP A 393 -3.80 6.78 -18.08
C ASP A 393 -4.20 6.53 -16.62
N SER A 394 -4.34 5.29 -16.28
CA SER A 394 -4.35 4.86 -14.90
C SER A 394 -2.96 4.30 -14.53
N TRP A 395 -2.67 4.15 -13.23
CA TRP A 395 -1.51 3.38 -12.77
C TRP A 395 -1.40 1.99 -13.43
N LEU A 396 -2.50 1.46 -13.98
CA LEU A 396 -2.53 0.30 -14.87
C LEU A 396 -1.64 0.49 -16.11
N ASN A 397 -1.53 1.70 -16.60
CA ASN A 397 -0.76 2.00 -17.81
C ASN A 397 0.75 1.99 -17.53
N ALA A 398 1.18 2.37 -16.32
CA ALA A 398 2.56 2.19 -15.88
C ALA A 398 2.96 0.70 -15.90
N ILE A 399 2.03 -0.22 -15.57
CA ILE A 399 2.27 -1.67 -15.65
C ILE A 399 2.26 -2.17 -17.10
N THR A 400 1.44 -1.59 -17.95
CA THR A 400 1.28 -2.01 -19.34
C THR A 400 2.24 -1.29 -20.29
N GLY A 401 3.06 -0.36 -19.78
CA GLY A 401 3.98 0.44 -20.56
C GLY A 401 3.33 1.62 -21.28
N ILE A 402 2.11 1.99 -20.86
CA ILE A 402 1.43 3.20 -21.34
C ILE A 402 1.84 4.36 -20.41
N PRO A 403 2.17 5.55 -20.92
CA PRO A 403 2.68 6.67 -20.13
C PRO A 403 1.71 7.12 -19.02
N GLU A 404 2.24 7.52 -17.86
CA GLU A 404 1.45 8.12 -16.79
C GLU A 404 0.82 9.45 -17.23
N PRO A 405 -0.36 9.84 -16.65
CA PRO A 405 -0.93 11.15 -16.88
C PRO A 405 0.05 12.22 -16.40
N VAL A 406 0.53 13.00 -17.33
CA VAL A 406 1.44 14.12 -17.04
C VAL A 406 0.62 15.40 -17.06
N ASN A 407 0.81 16.25 -16.07
CA ASN A 407 0.35 17.63 -16.18
C ASN A 407 1.03 18.25 -17.40
N TYR A 408 0.28 18.97 -18.21
CA TYR A 408 0.82 19.63 -19.39
C TYR A 408 0.51 21.12 -19.36
N ILE A 409 1.27 21.87 -20.12
CA ILE A 409 1.01 23.30 -20.34
C ILE A 409 0.40 23.49 -21.71
N ARG A 410 -0.55 24.41 -21.82
CA ARG A 410 -1.14 24.80 -23.10
C ARG A 410 -1.32 26.30 -23.18
N THR A 411 -1.38 26.79 -24.40
CA THR A 411 -1.77 28.18 -24.69
C THR A 411 -2.76 28.22 -25.86
N ASN A 412 -3.64 29.20 -25.86
CA ASN A 412 -4.49 29.54 -27.01
C ASN A 412 -4.14 30.93 -27.59
N VAL A 413 -3.01 31.48 -27.17
CA VAL A 413 -2.52 32.78 -27.60
C VAL A 413 -1.56 32.58 -28.76
N ALA A 414 -1.92 33.09 -29.94
CA ALA A 414 -1.02 33.03 -31.08
C ALA A 414 0.23 33.89 -30.83
N GLY A 415 1.41 33.26 -31.04
CA GLY A 415 2.68 33.92 -30.75
C GLY A 415 3.13 33.83 -29.29
N ALA A 416 2.43 33.09 -28.44
CA ALA A 416 2.98 32.68 -27.16
C ALA A 416 4.21 31.80 -27.38
N PHE A 417 5.23 31.97 -26.56
CA PHE A 417 6.45 31.19 -26.66
C PHE A 417 6.85 30.61 -25.33
N TYR A 418 7.61 29.52 -25.41
CA TYR A 418 8.25 28.88 -24.28
C TYR A 418 9.76 28.87 -24.51
N GLU A 419 10.53 29.40 -23.56
CA GLU A 419 11.98 29.52 -23.67
C GLU A 419 12.67 28.65 -22.63
N ILE A 420 13.62 27.82 -23.08
CA ILE A 420 14.42 26.96 -22.22
C ILE A 420 15.88 26.93 -22.70
N THR A 421 16.82 27.11 -21.79
CA THR A 421 18.25 26.95 -22.12
C THR A 421 18.69 25.53 -21.79
N VAL A 422 19.21 24.83 -22.77
CA VAL A 422 19.62 23.43 -22.70
C VAL A 422 21.12 23.30 -22.97
N ASN A 423 21.73 22.25 -22.42
CA ASN A 423 23.09 21.86 -22.69
C ASN A 423 23.09 20.43 -23.25
N GLY A 424 23.08 20.32 -24.57
CA GLY A 424 22.98 19.03 -25.26
C GLY A 424 23.00 19.22 -26.76
N GLN A 425 22.76 18.16 -27.51
CA GLN A 425 22.63 18.19 -28.96
C GLN A 425 21.30 17.60 -29.43
N GLU A 426 20.74 16.67 -28.68
CA GLU A 426 19.48 15.99 -29.01
C GLU A 426 18.48 16.23 -27.89
N ILE A 427 17.27 16.66 -28.26
CA ILE A 427 16.18 16.95 -27.34
C ILE A 427 14.94 16.25 -27.84
N THR A 428 14.28 15.51 -26.97
CA THR A 428 12.98 14.90 -27.27
C THR A 428 11.89 15.72 -26.59
N LEU A 429 11.05 16.37 -27.41
CA LEU A 429 9.86 17.06 -26.94
C LEU A 429 8.68 16.10 -26.93
N THR A 430 8.02 15.92 -25.80
CA THR A 430 6.76 15.17 -25.70
C THR A 430 5.60 16.18 -25.70
N HIS A 431 4.64 15.98 -26.60
CA HIS A 431 3.50 16.88 -26.79
C HIS A 431 2.24 16.10 -27.17
N ASP A 432 1.11 16.77 -27.07
CA ASP A 432 -0.17 16.22 -27.53
C ASP A 432 -0.48 16.74 -28.94
N VAL A 433 -1.30 15.99 -29.67
CA VAL A 433 -1.83 16.40 -30.97
C VAL A 433 -3.35 16.28 -30.97
N GLY A 434 -4.03 17.23 -31.60
CA GLY A 434 -5.49 17.23 -31.59
C GLY A 434 -6.13 18.23 -32.56
N PRO A 435 -7.48 18.23 -32.69
CA PRO A 435 -8.20 19.07 -33.65
C PRO A 435 -8.18 20.56 -33.33
N ASP A 436 -7.84 20.94 -32.12
CA ASP A 436 -7.72 22.32 -31.63
C ASP A 436 -6.26 22.73 -31.33
N HIS A 437 -5.31 21.92 -31.79
CA HIS A 437 -3.89 22.19 -31.66
C HIS A 437 -3.34 22.94 -32.90
N GLY A 438 -2.22 23.61 -32.72
CA GLY A 438 -1.60 24.44 -33.74
C GLY A 438 -0.25 23.92 -34.24
N VAL A 439 0.58 24.82 -34.72
CA VAL A 439 1.93 24.55 -35.18
C VAL A 439 2.90 25.31 -34.28
N LEU A 440 3.91 24.60 -33.79
CA LEU A 440 5.01 25.21 -33.02
C LEU A 440 6.19 25.43 -33.96
N GLU A 441 6.76 26.62 -33.97
CA GLU A 441 8.01 26.93 -34.63
C GLU A 441 9.16 26.78 -33.63
N VAL A 442 10.20 26.05 -33.99
CA VAL A 442 11.37 25.83 -33.14
C VAL A 442 12.48 26.80 -33.52
N LEU A 443 12.88 27.64 -32.55
CA LEU A 443 14.04 28.50 -32.70
C LEU A 443 15.17 28.02 -31.78
N ALA A 444 16.39 28.13 -32.25
CA ALA A 444 17.61 27.93 -31.48
C ALA A 444 18.39 29.24 -31.43
N ASP A 445 18.71 29.71 -30.24
CA ASP A 445 19.44 31.00 -30.03
C ASP A 445 18.82 32.19 -30.77
N GLY A 446 17.49 32.19 -30.90
CA GLY A 446 16.68 33.24 -31.53
C GLY A 446 16.58 33.16 -33.07
N GLU A 447 17.17 32.17 -33.70
CA GLU A 447 17.06 31.94 -35.14
C GLU A 447 16.23 30.65 -35.39
N PRO A 448 15.41 30.59 -36.47
CA PRO A 448 14.67 29.37 -36.81
C PRO A 448 15.60 28.16 -36.98
N LEU A 449 15.30 27.08 -36.30
CA LEU A 449 16.04 25.83 -36.45
C LEU A 449 15.74 25.21 -37.82
N MET A 450 16.76 25.14 -38.67
CA MET A 450 16.61 24.64 -40.03
C MET A 450 16.85 23.13 -40.11
N VAL A 451 15.93 22.42 -40.73
CA VAL A 451 16.05 20.96 -41.03
C VAL A 451 16.06 20.75 -42.53
N THR A 452 16.67 19.65 -42.98
CA THR A 452 16.70 19.33 -44.39
C THR A 452 15.52 18.43 -44.78
N GLU A 453 14.69 18.92 -45.67
CA GLU A 453 13.57 18.13 -46.21
C GLU A 453 13.79 17.89 -47.75
N THR A 454 13.29 16.76 -48.21
CA THR A 454 13.28 16.47 -49.65
C THR A 454 11.97 16.96 -50.29
N VAL A 455 12.05 18.05 -51.01
CA VAL A 455 10.90 18.62 -51.74
C VAL A 455 11.16 18.45 -53.25
N ASP A 456 10.26 17.77 -53.93
CA ASP A 456 10.36 17.45 -55.39
C ASP A 456 11.66 16.75 -55.81
N GLY A 457 12.33 16.05 -54.89
CA GLY A 457 13.58 15.31 -55.13
C GLY A 457 14.85 16.13 -54.92
N GLU A 458 14.73 17.38 -54.45
CA GLU A 458 15.85 18.23 -54.04
C GLU A 458 15.85 18.41 -52.49
N GLU A 459 17.03 18.42 -51.90
CA GLU A 459 17.23 18.70 -50.50
C GLU A 459 17.13 20.22 -50.27
N VAL A 460 16.15 20.63 -49.49
CA VAL A 460 15.90 22.06 -49.15
C VAL A 460 15.94 22.22 -47.66
N ALA A 461 16.61 23.26 -47.17
CA ALA A 461 16.58 23.65 -45.78
C ALA A 461 15.28 24.41 -45.51
N VAL A 462 14.49 23.89 -44.56
CA VAL A 462 13.21 24.50 -44.11
C VAL A 462 13.23 24.70 -42.61
N PRO A 463 12.48 25.67 -42.05
CA PRO A 463 12.31 25.80 -40.60
C PRO A 463 11.67 24.54 -39.99
N LEU A 464 12.15 24.11 -38.84
CA LEU A 464 11.52 23.03 -38.10
C LEU A 464 10.17 23.51 -37.54
N LEU A 465 9.11 22.95 -38.08
CA LEU A 465 7.74 23.16 -37.61
C LEU A 465 7.21 21.87 -37.05
N ILE A 466 6.72 21.92 -35.78
CA ILE A 466 6.05 20.79 -35.15
C ILE A 466 4.55 21.00 -35.33
N ASP A 467 3.95 20.27 -36.26
CA ASP A 467 2.51 20.30 -36.49
C ASP A 467 1.83 19.41 -35.46
N THR A 468 1.15 20.05 -34.51
CA THR A 468 0.42 19.35 -33.46
C THR A 468 -1.09 19.19 -33.79
N TYR A 469 -1.50 19.57 -35.02
CA TYR A 469 -2.86 19.31 -35.48
C TYR A 469 -3.08 17.84 -35.83
N ASN A 470 -4.18 17.26 -35.33
CA ASN A 470 -4.66 15.94 -35.73
C ASN A 470 -6.19 15.91 -35.62
N GLU A 471 -6.86 15.13 -36.50
CA GLU A 471 -8.33 14.97 -36.42
C GLU A 471 -8.78 14.27 -35.13
N VAL A 472 -7.90 13.49 -34.50
CA VAL A 472 -8.15 12.75 -33.27
C VAL A 472 -7.13 13.19 -32.23
N LEU A 473 -7.58 13.48 -31.01
CA LEU A 473 -6.72 13.80 -29.90
C LEU A 473 -5.86 12.58 -29.54
N ARG A 474 -4.54 12.78 -29.50
CA ARG A 474 -3.55 11.79 -29.08
C ARG A 474 -2.59 12.45 -28.12
N TYR A 475 -2.22 11.70 -27.10
CA TYR A 475 -1.32 12.14 -26.05
C TYR A 475 0.08 11.54 -26.23
N ASN A 476 1.08 12.23 -25.68
CA ASN A 476 2.45 11.74 -25.59
C ASN A 476 3.11 11.37 -26.95
N GLU A 477 2.78 12.09 -27.99
CA GLU A 477 3.56 12.06 -29.23
C GLU A 477 4.93 12.70 -28.99
N THR A 478 5.96 12.21 -29.65
CA THR A 478 7.33 12.68 -29.43
C THR A 478 7.94 13.23 -30.70
N THR A 479 8.62 14.37 -30.60
CA THR A 479 9.41 14.96 -31.68
C THR A 479 10.86 15.14 -31.23
N ASN A 480 11.79 14.58 -31.98
CA ASN A 480 13.22 14.76 -31.74
C ASN A 480 13.69 16.03 -32.40
N ILE A 481 14.38 16.87 -31.65
CA ILE A 481 14.97 18.14 -32.06
C ILE A 481 16.50 17.95 -31.98
N GLU A 482 17.20 18.03 -33.13
CA GLU A 482 18.64 17.97 -33.18
C GLU A 482 19.19 19.41 -33.31
N LEU A 483 20.09 19.81 -32.41
CA LEU A 483 20.78 21.08 -32.48
C LEU A 483 22.01 20.99 -33.35
N PRO A 484 22.36 22.06 -34.10
CA PRO A 484 23.50 22.05 -35.03
C PRO A 484 24.83 21.78 -34.33
N GLU A 485 24.99 22.21 -33.10
CA GLU A 485 26.21 22.04 -32.33
C GLU A 485 25.85 21.54 -30.92
N ALA A 486 26.69 20.66 -30.37
CA ALA A 486 26.58 20.21 -29.00
C ALA A 486 27.06 21.34 -28.06
N GLY A 487 26.23 21.76 -27.14
CA GLY A 487 26.59 22.83 -26.22
C GLY A 487 25.37 23.47 -25.57
N ILE A 488 25.56 24.68 -25.05
CA ILE A 488 24.50 25.46 -24.44
C ILE A 488 23.79 26.24 -25.54
N SER A 489 22.49 25.99 -25.70
CA SER A 489 21.62 26.72 -26.62
C SER A 489 20.30 27.08 -25.95
N THR A 490 19.73 28.20 -26.33
CA THR A 490 18.40 28.60 -25.88
C THR A 490 17.38 28.21 -26.92
N LEU A 491 16.49 27.29 -26.55
CA LEU A 491 15.36 26.87 -27.37
C LEU A 491 14.14 27.72 -27.07
N MET A 492 13.46 28.12 -28.13
CA MET A 492 12.15 28.76 -28.06
C MET A 492 11.17 27.96 -28.92
N LEU A 493 10.01 27.62 -28.34
CA LEU A 493 8.95 26.83 -28.97
C LEU A 493 7.69 27.65 -29.13
#